data_bfb0f072aacf897723d9fb3bf4b02b4d
#
_entry.id   bfb0f072aacf897723d9fb3bf4b02b4d
#
_cell.length_a   1.000
_cell.length_b   1.000
_cell.length_c   1.000
_cell.angle_alpha   90.00
_cell.angle_beta   90.00
_cell.angle_gamma   90.00
#
_symmetry.space_group_name_H-M   'P 1'
#
loop_
_entity.id
_entity.type
_entity.pdbx_description
1 polymer ?
#
loop_
_entity_poly.entity_id
_entity_poly.type
_entity_poly.pdbx_seq_one_letter_code
_entity_poly.pdbx_strand_id
1 'polypeptide(L)'
;MKSKWALLVLVLTMSVLLAACGGSNESKKESSDSSGGSKASASAGEELYQQSCIGCHGKDLEGGGGPNLQEVGGKYDEAKIESIIKNGRGNMPSHLVSDEDAAKIAKWLSEKK
;
A
#
# COMPACT_ATOMS: atom_id res chain seq x y z
N MET A 1 -1.19 -25.69 53.76
CA MET A 1 -0.02 -25.40 52.93
C MET A 1 -0.18 -25.72 51.43
N LYS A 2 -1.13 -26.55 51.03
CA LYS A 2 -1.33 -26.92 49.62
C LYS A 2 -1.99 -25.83 48.76
N SER A 3 -2.76 -24.93 49.38
CA SER A 3 -3.51 -23.87 48.67
C SER A 3 -2.64 -22.67 48.23
N LYS A 4 -1.58 -22.38 48.98
CA LYS A 4 -0.68 -21.25 48.65
C LYS A 4 0.24 -21.53 47.45
N TRP A 5 0.58 -22.79 47.25
CA TRP A 5 1.40 -23.23 46.09
C TRP A 5 0.56 -23.24 44.80
N ALA A 6 -0.72 -23.59 44.89
CA ALA A 6 -1.63 -23.54 43.75
C ALA A 6 -1.83 -22.13 43.25
N LEU A 7 -1.94 -21.13 44.14
CA LEU A 7 -2.05 -19.71 43.74
C LEU A 7 -0.76 -19.17 43.15
N LEU A 8 0.42 -19.60 43.67
CA LEU A 8 1.70 -19.19 43.10
C LEU A 8 1.93 -19.76 41.71
N VAL A 9 1.56 -21.02 41.48
CA VAL A 9 1.64 -21.63 40.15
C VAL A 9 0.68 -20.96 39.16
N LEU A 10 -0.52 -20.63 39.62
CA LEU A 10 -1.53 -19.94 38.77
C LEU A 10 -1.07 -18.52 38.36
N VAL A 11 -0.44 -17.78 39.28
CA VAL A 11 0.11 -16.43 38.98
C VAL A 11 1.31 -16.51 38.04
N LEU A 12 2.13 -17.56 38.17
CA LEU A 12 3.32 -17.72 37.32
C LEU A 12 2.95 -18.11 35.88
N THR A 13 1.88 -18.90 35.71
CA THR A 13 1.43 -19.31 34.37
C THR A 13 0.72 -18.17 33.61
N MET A 14 0.12 -17.22 34.33
CA MET A 14 -0.57 -16.09 33.70
C MET A 14 0.41 -14.99 33.21
N SER A 15 1.63 -14.97 33.74
CA SER A 15 2.66 -13.99 33.36
C SER A 15 3.33 -14.27 32.01
N VAL A 16 3.22 -15.50 31.47
CA VAL A 16 3.88 -15.91 30.23
C VAL A 16 3.04 -15.59 28.97
N LEU A 17 1.75 -15.28 29.13
CA LEU A 17 0.84 -15.05 28.00
C LEU A 17 0.74 -13.58 27.53
N LEU A 18 1.42 -12.64 28.18
CA LEU A 18 1.38 -11.21 27.79
C LEU A 18 2.59 -10.74 27.00
N ALA A 19 3.51 -11.61 26.62
CA ALA A 19 4.73 -11.23 25.89
C ALA A 19 4.64 -11.39 24.36
N ALA A 20 3.45 -11.63 23.79
CA ALA A 20 3.29 -11.89 22.36
C ALA A 20 2.59 -10.76 21.57
N CYS A 21 2.51 -9.54 22.10
CA CYS A 21 2.01 -8.39 21.38
C CYS A 21 2.91 -7.17 21.58
N GLY A 22 4.13 -7.27 21.11
CA GLY A 22 5.08 -6.18 20.99
C GLY A 22 5.73 -6.25 19.61
N GLY A 23 4.96 -5.95 18.56
CA GLY A 23 5.48 -5.74 17.23
C GLY A 23 6.19 -4.40 17.18
N SER A 24 7.49 -4.40 17.44
CA SER A 24 8.36 -3.26 17.18
C SER A 24 8.43 -3.01 15.69
N ASN A 25 7.99 -1.84 15.31
CA ASN A 25 8.19 -1.25 14.00
C ASN A 25 9.68 -0.91 13.87
N GLU A 26 10.49 -1.82 13.39
CA GLU A 26 11.85 -1.52 12.93
C GLU A 26 11.87 -1.45 11.43
N SER A 27 11.99 -0.21 10.95
CA SER A 27 12.45 0.12 9.62
C SER A 27 13.74 -0.63 9.32
N LYS A 28 13.68 -1.73 8.61
CA LYS A 28 14.85 -2.32 7.98
C LYS A 28 14.77 -2.10 6.47
N LYS A 29 15.50 -1.08 6.06
CA LYS A 29 15.93 -0.84 4.70
C LYS A 29 16.77 -2.05 4.27
N GLU A 30 16.23 -2.91 3.44
CA GLU A 30 17.02 -3.85 2.67
C GLU A 30 16.67 -3.73 1.19
N SER A 31 17.63 -3.13 0.50
CA SER A 31 17.84 -3.32 -0.93
C SER A 31 18.21 -4.77 -1.17
N SER A 32 17.47 -5.45 -2.01
CA SER A 32 17.93 -6.59 -2.82
C SER A 32 16.81 -6.96 -3.78
N ASP A 33 16.93 -6.53 -4.99
CA ASP A 33 17.34 -7.27 -6.15
C ASP A 33 16.46 -8.47 -6.52
N SER A 34 15.85 -8.31 -7.72
CA SER A 34 15.76 -9.32 -8.76
C SER A 34 14.61 -10.30 -8.80
N SER A 35 13.86 -10.17 -9.86
CA SER A 35 13.21 -11.27 -10.61
C SER A 35 12.01 -11.96 -9.94
N GLY A 36 10.91 -11.34 -10.03
CA GLY A 36 9.58 -11.79 -9.65
C GLY A 36 8.57 -10.64 -9.63
N GLY A 37 8.97 -9.48 -10.13
CA GLY A 37 8.44 -8.16 -9.81
C GLY A 37 7.09 -7.76 -10.41
N SER A 38 6.53 -8.48 -11.39
CA SER A 38 5.33 -7.96 -12.07
C SER A 38 4.06 -8.09 -11.25
N LYS A 39 3.86 -9.17 -10.53
CA LYS A 39 2.64 -9.36 -9.71
C LYS A 39 2.66 -8.62 -8.37
N ALA A 40 3.79 -8.62 -7.67
CA ALA A 40 3.94 -7.92 -6.39
C ALA A 40 3.90 -6.39 -6.56
N SER A 41 4.45 -5.87 -7.64
CA SER A 41 4.42 -4.44 -8.00
C SER A 41 3.04 -3.99 -8.43
N ALA A 42 2.27 -4.82 -9.14
CA ALA A 42 0.90 -4.52 -9.53
C ALA A 42 -0.03 -4.46 -8.33
N SER A 43 0.10 -5.38 -7.38
CA SER A 43 -0.70 -5.35 -6.14
C SER A 43 -0.39 -4.12 -5.29
N ALA A 44 0.89 -3.73 -5.17
CA ALA A 44 1.28 -2.53 -4.44
C ALA A 44 0.73 -1.25 -5.09
N GLY A 45 0.75 -1.14 -6.42
CA GLY A 45 0.17 -0.01 -7.14
C GLY A 45 -1.34 0.09 -6.94
N GLU A 46 -2.04 -1.03 -6.94
CA GLU A 46 -3.47 -1.09 -6.67
C GLU A 46 -3.82 -0.65 -5.25
N GLU A 47 -3.11 -1.15 -4.24
CA GLU A 47 -3.32 -0.76 -2.85
C GLU A 47 -3.13 0.74 -2.64
N LEU A 48 -2.07 1.31 -3.20
CA LEU A 48 -1.80 2.75 -3.14
C LEU A 48 -2.87 3.56 -3.86
N TYR A 49 -3.37 3.09 -5.01
CA TYR A 49 -4.49 3.68 -5.72
C TYR A 49 -5.75 3.71 -4.84
N GLN A 50 -6.09 2.60 -4.19
CA GLN A 50 -7.25 2.49 -3.29
C GLN A 50 -7.16 3.45 -2.10
N GLN A 51 -5.97 3.79 -1.66
CA GLN A 51 -5.76 4.72 -0.55
C GLN A 51 -5.86 6.19 -0.95
N SER A 52 -5.42 6.55 -2.16
CA SER A 52 -5.16 7.94 -2.50
C SER A 52 -5.93 8.46 -3.72
N CYS A 53 -6.48 7.60 -4.57
CA CYS A 53 -6.99 8.00 -5.88
C CYS A 53 -8.50 7.76 -6.06
N ILE A 54 -9.08 6.83 -5.32
CA ILE A 54 -10.49 6.42 -5.48
C ILE A 54 -11.50 7.55 -5.23
N GLY A 55 -11.16 8.54 -4.41
CA GLY A 55 -12.04 9.66 -4.12
C GLY A 55 -12.42 10.49 -5.36
N CYS A 56 -11.54 10.52 -6.34
CA CYS A 56 -11.78 11.24 -7.61
C CYS A 56 -11.97 10.31 -8.81
N HIS A 57 -11.24 9.20 -8.87
CA HIS A 57 -11.22 8.31 -10.04
C HIS A 57 -12.13 7.09 -9.93
N GLY A 58 -12.74 6.87 -8.75
CA GLY A 58 -13.59 5.72 -8.48
C GLY A 58 -12.81 4.47 -8.10
N LYS A 59 -13.46 3.57 -7.38
CA LYS A 59 -12.87 2.33 -6.88
C LYS A 59 -12.49 1.36 -8.00
N ASP A 60 -13.32 1.32 -9.04
CA ASP A 60 -13.17 0.46 -10.21
C ASP A 60 -12.65 1.25 -11.44
N LEU A 61 -11.94 2.37 -11.19
CA LEU A 61 -11.38 3.24 -12.22
C LEU A 61 -12.42 3.96 -13.08
N GLU A 62 -13.69 3.91 -12.71
CA GLU A 62 -14.84 4.40 -13.47
C GLU A 62 -14.88 5.91 -13.63
N GLY A 63 -14.13 6.64 -12.81
CA GLY A 63 -14.17 8.11 -12.78
C GLY A 63 -15.18 8.65 -11.78
N GLY A 64 -15.41 9.96 -11.85
CA GLY A 64 -16.32 10.68 -10.96
C GLY A 64 -15.92 12.14 -10.90
N GLY A 65 -15.23 12.55 -9.82
CA GLY A 65 -14.59 13.88 -9.76
C GLY A 65 -13.40 14.03 -10.70
N GLY A 66 -12.76 12.92 -11.06
CA GLY A 66 -11.71 12.81 -12.06
C GLY A 66 -12.13 11.94 -13.26
N PRO A 67 -11.30 11.86 -14.29
CA PRO A 67 -11.60 11.05 -15.48
C PRO A 67 -11.57 9.54 -15.18
N ASN A 68 -12.28 8.78 -16.03
CA ASN A 68 -12.20 7.33 -16.08
C ASN A 68 -10.79 6.87 -16.46
N LEU A 69 -10.26 5.89 -15.72
CA LEU A 69 -8.92 5.34 -15.90
C LEU A 69 -8.90 3.87 -16.34
N GLN A 70 -10.05 3.28 -16.67
CA GLN A 70 -10.17 1.86 -17.00
C GLN A 70 -9.31 1.43 -18.21
N GLU A 71 -9.05 2.36 -19.13
CA GLU A 71 -8.22 2.15 -20.32
C GLU A 71 -7.05 3.15 -20.40
N VAL A 72 -6.59 3.65 -19.27
CA VAL A 72 -5.58 4.72 -19.23
C VAL A 72 -4.24 4.28 -19.80
N GLY A 73 -3.85 3.02 -19.61
CA GLY A 73 -2.63 2.45 -20.17
C GLY A 73 -2.68 2.23 -21.69
N GLY A 74 -3.86 2.30 -22.29
CA GLY A 74 -4.02 2.36 -23.75
C GLY A 74 -3.82 3.76 -24.33
N LYS A 75 -3.91 4.81 -23.47
CA LYS A 75 -3.79 6.23 -23.88
C LYS A 75 -2.43 6.82 -23.55
N TYR A 76 -1.82 6.39 -22.44
CA TYR A 76 -0.55 6.92 -21.93
C TYR A 76 0.36 5.76 -21.50
N ASP A 77 1.65 5.92 -21.71
CA ASP A 77 2.67 5.04 -21.16
C ASP A 77 2.89 5.27 -19.66
N GLU A 78 3.61 4.36 -19.02
CA GLU A 78 3.93 4.41 -17.60
C GLU A 78 4.59 5.74 -17.20
N ALA A 79 5.58 6.20 -17.95
CA ALA A 79 6.30 7.45 -17.65
C ALA A 79 5.39 8.68 -17.71
N LYS A 80 4.44 8.70 -18.66
CA LYS A 80 3.47 9.79 -18.75
C LYS A 80 2.46 9.75 -17.63
N ILE A 81 1.99 8.58 -17.22
CA ILE A 81 1.09 8.40 -16.10
C ILE A 81 1.78 8.85 -14.80
N GLU A 82 3.02 8.41 -14.56
CA GLU A 82 3.82 8.84 -13.41
C GLU A 82 3.99 10.35 -13.36
N SER A 83 4.35 10.96 -14.49
CA SER A 83 4.48 12.41 -14.57
C SER A 83 3.18 13.14 -14.22
N ILE A 84 2.02 12.64 -14.63
CA ILE A 84 0.72 13.22 -14.29
C ILE A 84 0.44 13.09 -12.79
N ILE A 85 0.73 11.95 -12.18
CA ILE A 85 0.53 11.73 -10.74
C ILE A 85 1.42 12.68 -9.93
N LYS A 86 2.68 12.84 -10.31
CA LYS A 86 3.64 13.69 -9.60
C LYS A 86 3.34 15.18 -9.74
N ASN A 87 3.03 15.63 -10.94
CA ASN A 87 2.91 17.05 -11.26
C ASN A 87 1.47 17.56 -11.25
N GLY A 88 0.50 16.66 -11.20
CA GLY A 88 -0.92 17.00 -11.36
C GLY A 88 -1.29 17.30 -12.82
N ARG A 89 -2.57 17.48 -13.08
CA ARG A 89 -3.11 17.89 -14.38
C ARG A 89 -4.51 18.47 -14.24
N GLY A 90 -4.72 19.68 -14.71
CA GLY A 90 -6.01 20.36 -14.55
C GLY A 90 -6.39 20.49 -13.08
N ASN A 91 -7.51 19.92 -12.69
CA ASN A 91 -7.98 19.93 -11.28
C ASN A 91 -7.33 18.85 -10.41
N MET A 92 -6.51 17.98 -10.97
CA MET A 92 -5.77 16.97 -10.21
C MET A 92 -4.59 17.63 -9.50
N PRO A 93 -4.51 17.59 -8.15
CA PRO A 93 -3.39 18.15 -7.41
C PRO A 93 -2.10 17.38 -7.69
N SER A 94 -0.96 18.06 -7.53
CA SER A 94 0.37 17.46 -7.53
C SER A 94 0.71 16.87 -6.15
N HIS A 95 1.69 15.97 -6.11
CA HIS A 95 2.29 15.45 -4.86
C HIS A 95 1.28 14.82 -3.88
N LEU A 96 0.28 14.13 -4.40
CA LEU A 96 -0.68 13.37 -3.57
C LEU A 96 -0.07 12.15 -2.90
N VAL A 97 0.98 11.62 -3.48
CA VAL A 97 1.76 10.48 -3.00
C VAL A 97 3.26 10.76 -3.18
N SER A 98 4.12 9.93 -2.58
CA SER A 98 5.57 10.00 -2.81
C SER A 98 5.92 9.67 -4.27
N ASP A 99 7.10 10.07 -4.73
CA ASP A 99 7.58 9.75 -6.07
C ASP A 99 7.70 8.24 -6.31
N GLU A 100 8.10 7.50 -5.29
CA GLU A 100 8.18 6.04 -5.33
C GLU A 100 6.80 5.39 -5.48
N ASP A 101 5.81 5.88 -4.74
CA ASP A 101 4.44 5.38 -4.82
C ASP A 101 3.78 5.78 -6.14
N ALA A 102 4.07 6.98 -6.65
CA ALA A 102 3.63 7.41 -7.97
C ALA A 102 4.11 6.46 -9.07
N ALA A 103 5.36 6.00 -9.01
CA ALA A 103 5.91 5.03 -9.96
C ALA A 103 5.18 3.67 -9.87
N LYS A 104 4.89 3.17 -8.66
CA LYS A 104 4.14 1.91 -8.46
C LYS A 104 2.72 2.00 -9.01
N ILE A 105 2.02 3.11 -8.72
CA ILE A 105 0.68 3.36 -9.24
C ILE A 105 0.70 3.47 -10.76
N ALA A 106 1.64 4.22 -11.32
CA ALA A 106 1.77 4.40 -12.77
C ALA A 106 2.01 3.09 -13.50
N LYS A 107 2.87 2.23 -12.96
CA LYS A 107 3.10 0.90 -13.50
C LYS A 107 1.82 0.07 -13.54
N TRP A 108 1.09 0.02 -12.44
CA TRP A 108 -0.18 -0.71 -12.37
C TRP A 108 -1.24 -0.13 -13.32
N LEU A 109 -1.36 1.20 -13.41
CA LEU A 109 -2.30 1.86 -14.33
C LEU A 109 -1.92 1.67 -15.80
N SER A 110 -0.65 1.57 -16.13
CA SER A 110 -0.18 1.36 -17.51
C SER A 110 -0.63 0.00 -18.10
N GLU A 111 -1.01 -0.94 -17.24
CA GLU A 111 -1.52 -2.26 -17.63
C GLU A 111 -3.03 -2.24 -17.93
N LYS A 112 -3.74 -1.15 -17.63
CA LYS A 112 -5.18 -0.98 -17.89
C LYS A 112 -5.41 -0.57 -19.36
N LYS A 113 -5.84 -1.51 -20.20
CA LYS A 113 -6.00 -1.33 -21.64
C LYS A 113 -7.38 -1.78 -22.11
#